data_e5df37fce7c40bae00a222f74f1fc44a
#
_entry.id   e5df37fce7c40bae00a222f74f1fc44a
#
_cell.length_a   1.000
_cell.length_b   1.000
_cell.length_c   1.000
_cell.angle_alpha   90.00
_cell.angle_beta   90.00
_cell.angle_gamma   90.00
#
_symmetry.space_group_name_H-M   'P 1'
#
loop_
_entity.id
_entity.type
_entity.pdbx_description
1 polymer ?
#
loop_
_entity_poly.entity_id
_entity_poly.type
_entity_poly.pdbx_seq_one_letter_code
_entity_poly.pdbx_strand_id
1 'polypeptide(L)'
;MVLAVLATATLFLPSLISPATAVPNTPAGIRILFDFGDGTYRWANATVEDPAAVNATWYAVQAAAMSGGIWISWTWYSGSFGSGIFITDIGNRSPPTVGIFVWNSTATVWDPAPVGIRDLVVREGDVVALTDTAYDPITYRSYPPAPTPLSPFPVTQFRGDLMNSGTSASATPNNPGVRWDRDTGAREIASTPAVAYGKVFVETMHGSFALDVVTGGIVWTNAAAKGFSSPAVFDNSVILGTSNGTVIRLNASDGRVLWETRLLAQTLFSGITSSPKVAFDRVFIGTFNESGGAGEVVCLWARNGSVAWRQPTGSVHFSSPAVANDTVYVGVMGTYNTTSQVTFDPPFGVLALDAASGAERWFYPTAGSVAASPVIAGSRVIVPSKHGDVYAIDGASGMLEWKALVDSGISSPALSGSTVFVGGSSFGGSGRVWALDVATGSPKWSFAPNGPVQASITVAGGLLLFATNTANGTVYALNATTGRSVWRFEPSPPEYILGSPVVADGMVFVPSDNGHMYALAELPSTGPPPLLQPSLLFYLVVFGGPLGIIAVVAIVIAVLVRRRSRRGP
;
A
#
# COMPACT_ATOMS: atom_id res chain seq x y z
N MET A 1 -32.06 -17.36 -73.64
CA MET A 1 -31.54 -18.04 -72.45
C MET A 1 -30.87 -16.98 -71.56
N VAL A 2 -31.65 -16.34 -70.70
CA VAL A 2 -31.26 -15.18 -69.88
C VAL A 2 -31.19 -15.65 -68.45
N LEU A 3 -29.99 -15.59 -67.88
CA LEU A 3 -29.77 -15.86 -66.47
C LEU A 3 -30.08 -14.57 -65.67
N ALA A 4 -31.08 -14.66 -64.78
CA ALA A 4 -31.39 -13.62 -63.82
C ALA A 4 -30.48 -13.77 -62.62
N VAL A 5 -29.73 -12.70 -62.29
CA VAL A 5 -28.97 -12.54 -61.05
C VAL A 5 -29.87 -11.83 -60.06
N LEU A 6 -30.29 -12.54 -59.01
CA LEU A 6 -30.98 -11.96 -57.86
C LEU A 6 -29.93 -11.36 -56.91
N ALA A 7 -29.88 -10.02 -56.86
CA ALA A 7 -29.16 -9.29 -55.83
C ALA A 7 -30.07 -9.13 -54.62
N THR A 8 -29.75 -9.82 -53.54
CA THR A 8 -30.35 -9.59 -52.21
C THR A 8 -29.75 -8.36 -51.58
N ALA A 9 -30.48 -7.25 -51.64
CA ALA A 9 -30.17 -6.06 -50.87
C ALA A 9 -30.56 -6.29 -49.39
N THR A 10 -29.56 -6.47 -48.54
CA THR A 10 -29.76 -6.43 -47.10
C THR A 10 -29.96 -4.97 -46.68
N LEU A 11 -31.20 -4.62 -46.39
CA LEU A 11 -31.56 -3.37 -45.73
C LEU A 11 -30.95 -3.35 -44.31
N PHE A 12 -29.90 -2.56 -44.16
CA PHE A 12 -29.48 -2.11 -42.84
C PHE A 12 -30.54 -1.13 -42.31
N LEU A 13 -31.38 -1.59 -41.41
CA LEU A 13 -32.17 -0.72 -40.55
C LEU A 13 -31.18 0.02 -39.62
N PRO A 14 -31.17 1.36 -39.56
CA PRO A 14 -30.43 2.05 -38.55
C PRO A 14 -31.05 1.66 -37.20
N SER A 15 -30.23 1.06 -36.35
CA SER A 15 -30.56 0.86 -34.93
C SER A 15 -31.03 2.22 -34.39
N LEU A 16 -32.25 2.25 -33.89
CA LEU A 16 -32.81 3.33 -33.10
C LEU A 16 -31.82 3.63 -31.96
N ILE A 17 -31.06 4.71 -32.16
CA ILE A 17 -30.32 5.34 -31.07
C ILE A 17 -31.40 5.74 -30.09
N SER A 18 -31.49 5.04 -28.94
CA SER A 18 -32.28 5.51 -27.80
C SER A 18 -31.89 6.97 -27.56
N PRO A 19 -32.87 7.88 -27.41
CA PRO A 19 -32.55 9.24 -27.08
C PRO A 19 -31.72 9.22 -25.82
N ALA A 20 -30.54 9.84 -25.87
CA ALA A 20 -29.70 10.05 -24.71
C ALA A 20 -30.61 10.60 -23.61
N THR A 21 -30.76 9.85 -22.54
CA THR A 21 -31.49 10.32 -21.36
C THR A 21 -30.86 11.64 -20.97
N ALA A 22 -31.62 12.71 -21.00
CA ALA A 22 -31.16 14.04 -20.58
C ALA A 22 -30.48 13.89 -19.23
N VAL A 23 -29.22 14.33 -19.13
CA VAL A 23 -28.50 14.36 -17.86
C VAL A 23 -29.28 15.33 -16.95
N PRO A 24 -29.70 14.91 -15.76
CA PRO A 24 -30.45 15.82 -14.90
C PRO A 24 -29.56 17.02 -14.53
N ASN A 25 -30.09 18.22 -14.56
CA ASN A 25 -29.48 19.47 -14.06
C ASN A 25 -29.40 19.49 -12.50
N THR A 26 -29.21 18.35 -11.89
CA THR A 26 -29.01 18.24 -10.43
C THR A 26 -27.53 18.21 -10.13
N PRO A 27 -27.06 18.98 -9.14
CA PRO A 27 -25.67 18.90 -8.71
C PRO A 27 -25.27 17.45 -8.41
N ALA A 28 -24.06 17.08 -8.81
CA ALA A 28 -23.52 15.74 -8.63
C ALA A 28 -22.30 15.78 -7.68
N GLY A 29 -22.37 15.04 -6.58
CA GLY A 29 -21.26 14.80 -5.68
C GLY A 29 -20.31 13.76 -6.28
N ILE A 30 -19.04 14.11 -6.45
CA ILE A 30 -18.01 13.22 -7.00
C ILE A 30 -16.82 13.10 -6.06
N ARG A 31 -16.07 12.00 -6.17
CA ARG A 31 -14.75 11.84 -5.56
C ARG A 31 -13.66 12.01 -6.60
N ILE A 32 -12.59 12.67 -6.22
CA ILE A 32 -11.46 12.93 -7.10
C ILE A 32 -10.20 12.35 -6.47
N LEU A 33 -9.46 11.58 -7.24
CA LEU A 33 -8.12 11.09 -6.92
C LEU A 33 -7.10 11.95 -7.66
N PHE A 34 -6.13 12.49 -6.93
CA PHE A 34 -4.90 13.05 -7.46
C PHE A 34 -3.76 12.07 -7.17
N ASP A 35 -3.26 11.38 -8.16
CA ASP A 35 -2.15 10.45 -8.06
C ASP A 35 -0.91 11.10 -8.68
N PHE A 36 0.12 11.31 -7.85
CA PHE A 36 1.34 12.03 -8.23
C PHE A 36 2.40 11.14 -8.90
N GLY A 37 2.09 9.86 -9.15
CA GLY A 37 2.97 8.93 -9.88
C GLY A 37 4.24 8.50 -9.13
N ASP A 38 4.46 9.00 -7.92
CA ASP A 38 5.61 8.68 -7.06
C ASP A 38 5.24 7.77 -5.88
N GLY A 39 4.04 7.20 -5.91
CA GLY A 39 3.45 6.45 -4.81
C GLY A 39 2.72 7.32 -3.80
N THR A 40 2.70 8.65 -3.98
CA THR A 40 1.85 9.55 -3.19
C THR A 40 0.58 9.92 -3.96
N TYR A 41 -0.50 10.13 -3.23
CA TYR A 41 -1.82 10.48 -3.81
C TYR A 41 -2.68 11.21 -2.78
N ARG A 42 -3.74 11.87 -3.26
CA ARG A 42 -4.74 12.51 -2.41
C ARG A 42 -6.14 12.31 -2.94
N TRP A 43 -7.07 12.07 -2.02
CA TRP A 43 -8.50 12.04 -2.30
C TRP A 43 -9.14 13.37 -1.91
N ALA A 44 -10.05 13.86 -2.76
CA ALA A 44 -10.89 15.02 -2.50
C ALA A 44 -12.34 14.72 -2.89
N ASN A 45 -13.26 15.44 -2.28
CA ASN A 45 -14.67 15.45 -2.69
C ASN A 45 -14.96 16.78 -3.40
N ALA A 46 -15.81 16.74 -4.41
CA ALA A 46 -16.27 17.93 -5.10
C ALA A 46 -17.76 17.81 -5.46
N THR A 47 -18.41 18.93 -5.65
CA THR A 47 -19.75 19.00 -6.21
C THR A 47 -19.68 19.67 -7.57
N VAL A 48 -20.26 19.03 -8.58
CA VAL A 48 -20.43 19.57 -9.91
C VAL A 48 -21.85 20.13 -10.00
N GLU A 49 -21.97 21.45 -9.99
CA GLU A 49 -23.26 22.14 -9.87
C GLU A 49 -24.18 21.92 -11.08
N ASP A 50 -23.62 21.89 -12.29
CA ASP A 50 -24.32 21.56 -13.52
C ASP A 50 -23.49 20.58 -14.36
N PRO A 51 -23.66 19.26 -14.14
CA PRO A 51 -22.85 18.25 -14.79
C PRO A 51 -22.93 18.25 -16.34
N ALA A 52 -23.98 18.84 -16.91
CA ALA A 52 -24.15 18.95 -18.37
C ALA A 52 -23.42 20.15 -18.97
N ALA A 53 -23.00 21.11 -18.13
CA ALA A 53 -22.30 22.30 -18.62
C ALA A 53 -20.86 21.97 -19.03
N VAL A 54 -20.41 22.57 -20.12
CA VAL A 54 -19.02 22.50 -20.57
C VAL A 54 -18.09 23.05 -19.49
N ASN A 55 -16.99 22.37 -19.22
CA ASN A 55 -16.02 22.64 -18.15
C ASN A 55 -16.53 22.43 -16.71
N ALA A 56 -17.74 21.96 -16.45
CA ALA A 56 -18.26 21.83 -15.09
C ALA A 56 -17.39 20.89 -14.24
N THR A 57 -17.05 19.71 -14.75
CA THR A 57 -16.15 18.76 -14.07
C THR A 57 -14.76 19.36 -13.84
N TRP A 58 -14.23 20.12 -14.82
CA TRP A 58 -12.95 20.78 -14.67
C TRP A 58 -12.94 21.83 -13.55
N TYR A 59 -13.96 22.65 -13.42
CA TYR A 59 -14.06 23.64 -12.35
C TYR A 59 -14.16 22.97 -10.98
N ALA A 60 -14.89 21.86 -10.88
CA ALA A 60 -14.98 21.09 -9.64
C ALA A 60 -13.61 20.47 -9.26
N VAL A 61 -12.85 19.96 -10.23
CA VAL A 61 -11.49 19.45 -10.02
C VAL A 61 -10.55 20.56 -9.57
N GLN A 62 -10.60 21.75 -10.18
CA GLN A 62 -9.79 22.89 -9.76
C GLN A 62 -10.12 23.33 -8.31
N ALA A 63 -11.41 23.43 -7.98
CA ALA A 63 -11.84 23.78 -6.63
C ALA A 63 -11.38 22.75 -5.59
N ALA A 64 -11.48 21.47 -5.89
CA ALA A 64 -11.01 20.39 -5.04
C ALA A 64 -9.48 20.43 -4.85
N ALA A 65 -8.73 20.68 -5.92
CA ALA A 65 -7.29 20.81 -5.84
C ALA A 65 -6.86 22.01 -4.98
N MET A 66 -7.49 23.17 -5.20
CA MET A 66 -7.22 24.38 -4.40
C MET A 66 -7.52 24.17 -2.92
N SER A 67 -8.66 23.57 -2.57
CA SER A 67 -9.03 23.27 -1.19
C SER A 67 -8.09 22.26 -0.53
N GLY A 68 -7.54 21.32 -1.31
CA GLY A 68 -6.56 20.32 -0.88
C GLY A 68 -5.11 20.82 -0.85
N GLY A 69 -4.85 22.08 -1.22
CA GLY A 69 -3.49 22.62 -1.35
C GLY A 69 -2.68 21.93 -2.45
N ILE A 70 -3.35 21.43 -3.50
CA ILE A 70 -2.74 20.75 -4.64
C ILE A 70 -2.56 21.77 -5.77
N TRP A 71 -1.33 21.93 -6.21
CA TRP A 71 -1.04 22.79 -7.37
C TRP A 71 -1.43 22.06 -8.65
N ILE A 72 -2.18 22.74 -9.56
CA ILE A 72 -2.49 22.27 -10.91
C ILE A 72 -2.19 23.40 -11.89
N SER A 73 -1.36 23.11 -12.90
CA SER A 73 -1.18 23.99 -14.07
C SER A 73 -1.86 23.38 -15.27
N TRP A 74 -2.31 24.22 -16.17
CA TRP A 74 -2.98 23.79 -17.39
C TRP A 74 -2.84 24.82 -18.51
N THR A 75 -3.03 24.36 -19.74
CA THR A 75 -3.07 25.23 -20.92
C THR A 75 -4.27 24.90 -21.79
N TRP A 76 -4.75 25.90 -22.50
CA TRP A 76 -5.78 25.69 -23.50
C TRP A 76 -5.16 25.17 -24.78
N TYR A 77 -5.64 24.06 -25.26
CA TYR A 77 -5.24 23.47 -26.54
C TYR A 77 -6.31 23.74 -27.61
N SER A 78 -5.90 24.20 -28.79
CA SER A 78 -6.74 24.24 -29.97
C SER A 78 -5.91 23.80 -31.19
N GLY A 79 -6.32 22.73 -31.85
CA GLY A 79 -5.59 22.17 -32.97
C GLY A 79 -6.47 21.30 -33.85
N SER A 80 -5.86 20.63 -34.83
CA SER A 80 -6.55 19.76 -35.80
C SER A 80 -7.35 18.62 -35.20
N PHE A 81 -7.11 18.27 -33.91
CA PHE A 81 -7.83 17.24 -33.16
C PHE A 81 -8.89 17.80 -32.20
N GLY A 82 -9.24 19.09 -32.31
CA GLY A 82 -10.22 19.75 -31.47
C GLY A 82 -9.62 20.79 -30.53
N SER A 83 -10.42 21.26 -29.56
CA SER A 83 -9.98 22.19 -28.52
C SER A 83 -10.32 21.62 -27.14
N GLY A 84 -9.43 21.80 -26.16
CA GLY A 84 -9.62 21.25 -24.83
C GLY A 84 -8.65 21.82 -23.80
N ILE A 85 -8.75 21.30 -22.58
CA ILE A 85 -7.85 21.62 -21.47
C ILE A 85 -6.78 20.54 -21.40
N PHE A 86 -5.52 20.96 -21.46
CA PHE A 86 -4.37 20.11 -21.27
C PHE A 86 -3.75 20.43 -19.92
N ILE A 87 -3.76 19.47 -19.00
CA ILE A 87 -3.17 19.62 -17.67
C ILE A 87 -1.67 19.37 -17.81
N THR A 88 -0.87 20.34 -17.39
CA THR A 88 0.59 20.31 -17.54
C THR A 88 1.30 19.92 -16.26
N ASP A 89 0.70 20.20 -15.10
CA ASP A 89 1.31 19.90 -13.81
C ASP A 89 0.28 19.47 -12.78
N ILE A 90 0.66 18.53 -11.92
CA ILE A 90 -0.05 18.17 -10.70
C ILE A 90 0.97 18.12 -9.56
N GLY A 91 0.73 18.85 -8.47
CA GLY A 91 1.55 18.76 -7.26
C GLY A 91 2.97 19.30 -7.41
N ASN A 92 3.21 20.35 -8.21
CA ASN A 92 4.54 20.91 -8.56
C ASN A 92 5.43 19.96 -9.37
N ARG A 93 4.85 19.07 -10.13
CA ARG A 93 5.53 18.18 -11.06
C ARG A 93 5.05 18.47 -12.47
N SER A 94 5.95 18.35 -13.43
CA SER A 94 5.64 18.50 -14.86
C SER A 94 5.70 17.12 -15.51
N PRO A 95 4.63 16.31 -15.41
CA PRO A 95 4.58 15.01 -16.06
C PRO A 95 4.55 15.18 -17.58
N PRO A 96 5.04 14.19 -18.32
CA PRO A 96 4.91 14.21 -19.77
C PRO A 96 3.44 14.22 -20.22
N THR A 97 2.54 13.64 -19.43
CA THR A 97 1.09 13.66 -19.67
C THR A 97 0.34 13.36 -18.37
N VAL A 98 -0.76 14.07 -18.13
CA VAL A 98 -1.72 13.75 -17.06
C VAL A 98 -2.81 12.86 -17.63
N GLY A 99 -2.92 11.64 -17.11
CA GLY A 99 -4.01 10.72 -17.43
C GLY A 99 -5.29 11.11 -16.69
N ILE A 100 -6.43 10.97 -17.37
CA ILE A 100 -7.76 11.15 -16.78
C ILE A 100 -8.49 9.83 -16.85
N PHE A 101 -8.98 9.36 -15.70
CA PHE A 101 -9.67 8.08 -15.58
C PHE A 101 -11.00 8.25 -14.84
N VAL A 102 -11.94 7.37 -15.14
CA VAL A 102 -13.22 7.25 -14.44
C VAL A 102 -13.32 5.84 -13.87
N TRP A 103 -13.80 5.71 -12.64
CA TRP A 103 -13.95 4.42 -12.00
C TRP A 103 -15.17 3.67 -12.56
N ASN A 104 -14.93 2.49 -13.09
CA ASN A 104 -15.97 1.55 -13.50
C ASN A 104 -16.29 0.61 -12.33
N SER A 105 -17.38 0.91 -11.61
CA SER A 105 -17.78 0.13 -10.43
C SER A 105 -18.23 -1.30 -10.76
N THR A 106 -18.67 -1.56 -11.98
CA THR A 106 -19.10 -2.89 -12.42
C THR A 106 -17.90 -3.78 -12.72
N ALA A 107 -16.92 -3.26 -13.47
CA ALA A 107 -15.70 -3.98 -13.80
C ALA A 107 -14.63 -3.90 -12.71
N THR A 108 -14.79 -2.99 -11.73
CA THR A 108 -13.84 -2.70 -10.64
C THR A 108 -12.45 -2.31 -11.17
N VAL A 109 -12.42 -1.49 -12.20
CA VAL A 109 -11.19 -0.99 -12.84
C VAL A 109 -11.31 0.51 -13.14
N TRP A 110 -10.16 1.14 -13.34
CA TRP A 110 -10.10 2.47 -13.91
C TRP A 110 -10.16 2.39 -15.43
N ASP A 111 -11.21 2.97 -16.01
CA ASP A 111 -11.31 3.17 -17.45
C ASP A 111 -10.73 4.53 -17.82
N PRO A 112 -9.94 4.65 -18.91
CA PRO A 112 -9.57 5.95 -19.44
C PRO A 112 -10.83 6.76 -19.74
N ALA A 113 -10.83 8.05 -19.36
CA ALA A 113 -11.96 8.91 -19.66
C ALA A 113 -12.19 8.96 -21.19
N PRO A 114 -13.43 8.80 -21.65
CA PRO A 114 -13.74 8.74 -23.09
C PRO A 114 -13.54 10.08 -23.81
N VAL A 115 -13.47 11.15 -23.02
CA VAL A 115 -13.29 12.55 -23.47
C VAL A 115 -12.35 13.28 -22.52
N GLY A 116 -11.83 14.43 -22.94
CA GLY A 116 -11.04 15.29 -22.06
C GLY A 116 -11.86 15.84 -20.90
N ILE A 117 -11.19 16.28 -19.85
CA ILE A 117 -11.80 16.78 -18.60
C ILE A 117 -12.82 17.92 -18.85
N ARG A 118 -12.66 18.68 -19.91
CA ARG A 118 -13.56 19.75 -20.33
C ARG A 118 -14.97 19.25 -20.63
N ASP A 119 -15.05 18.13 -21.33
CA ASP A 119 -16.30 17.59 -21.88
C ASP A 119 -16.76 16.34 -21.09
N LEU A 120 -16.10 16.05 -19.98
CA LEU A 120 -16.43 14.93 -19.11
C LEU A 120 -17.69 15.25 -18.31
N VAL A 121 -18.74 14.50 -18.59
CA VAL A 121 -20.01 14.55 -17.84
C VAL A 121 -19.97 13.51 -16.73
N VAL A 122 -20.20 13.94 -15.50
CA VAL A 122 -20.20 13.09 -14.31
C VAL A 122 -21.60 13.01 -13.70
N ARG A 123 -21.83 11.98 -12.90
CA ARG A 123 -23.08 11.72 -12.17
C ARG A 123 -22.80 11.62 -10.67
N GLU A 124 -23.87 11.65 -9.88
CA GLU A 124 -23.78 11.43 -8.44
C GLU A 124 -23.06 10.12 -8.12
N GLY A 125 -22.04 10.20 -7.28
CA GLY A 125 -21.24 9.07 -6.85
C GLY A 125 -20.09 8.67 -7.80
N ASP A 126 -19.92 9.32 -8.95
CA ASP A 126 -18.81 9.05 -9.84
C ASP A 126 -17.46 9.35 -9.18
N VAL A 127 -16.44 8.61 -9.60
CA VAL A 127 -15.07 8.79 -9.11
C VAL A 127 -14.15 9.04 -10.31
N VAL A 128 -13.44 10.16 -10.26
CA VAL A 128 -12.53 10.62 -11.31
C VAL A 128 -11.11 10.62 -10.78
N ALA A 129 -10.14 10.21 -11.59
CA ALA A 129 -8.73 10.31 -11.24
C ALA A 129 -7.97 11.18 -12.24
N LEU A 130 -7.06 11.99 -11.70
CA LEU A 130 -5.99 12.64 -12.44
C LEU A 130 -4.67 12.02 -11.99
N THR A 131 -3.89 11.51 -12.94
CA THR A 131 -2.69 10.77 -12.60
C THR A 131 -1.47 11.31 -13.36
N ASP A 132 -0.37 11.50 -12.63
CA ASP A 132 0.97 11.72 -13.18
C ASP A 132 1.67 10.37 -13.37
N THR A 133 1.02 9.42 -13.99
CA THR A 133 1.64 8.14 -14.33
C THR A 133 2.30 8.22 -15.70
N ALA A 134 3.42 7.49 -15.85
CA ALA A 134 4.04 7.35 -17.15
C ALA A 134 3.03 6.80 -18.17
N TYR A 135 3.21 7.11 -19.43
CA TYR A 135 2.39 6.56 -20.50
C TYR A 135 3.11 5.42 -21.23
N ASP A 136 2.33 4.52 -21.78
CA ASP A 136 2.83 3.45 -22.64
C ASP A 136 3.35 4.07 -23.96
N PRO A 137 4.64 3.96 -24.28
CA PRO A 137 5.21 4.58 -25.47
C PRO A 137 4.73 3.96 -26.80
N ILE A 138 4.06 2.80 -26.75
CA ILE A 138 3.52 2.12 -27.92
C ILE A 138 2.06 2.51 -28.15
N THR A 139 1.26 2.50 -27.09
CA THR A 139 -0.18 2.80 -27.18
C THR A 139 -0.51 4.26 -26.92
N TYR A 140 0.46 5.03 -26.42
CA TYR A 140 0.31 6.44 -26.01
C TYR A 140 -0.81 6.67 -24.98
N ARG A 141 -1.07 5.66 -24.14
CA ARG A 141 -2.05 5.74 -23.06
C ARG A 141 -1.36 5.85 -21.71
N SER A 142 -1.87 6.72 -20.85
CA SER A 142 -1.46 6.76 -19.46
C SER A 142 -1.85 5.46 -18.75
N TYR A 143 -1.06 5.05 -17.77
CA TYR A 143 -1.41 3.91 -16.92
C TYR A 143 -2.42 4.32 -15.86
N PRO A 144 -3.35 3.42 -15.50
CA PRO A 144 -4.34 3.72 -14.49
C PRO A 144 -3.68 3.90 -13.11
N PRO A 145 -4.24 4.73 -12.22
CA PRO A 145 -3.74 4.93 -10.88
C PRO A 145 -3.83 3.63 -10.05
N ALA A 146 -2.86 3.42 -9.16
CA ALA A 146 -2.89 2.32 -8.20
C ALA A 146 -4.00 2.46 -7.14
N PRO A 147 -4.27 3.64 -6.56
CA PRO A 147 -5.42 3.81 -5.68
C PRO A 147 -6.73 3.58 -6.42
N THR A 148 -7.66 2.86 -5.79
CA THR A 148 -9.02 2.65 -6.31
C THR A 148 -10.03 3.05 -5.24
N PRO A 149 -11.31 3.28 -5.58
CA PRO A 149 -12.34 3.49 -4.57
C PRO A 149 -12.53 2.30 -3.62
N LEU A 150 -12.13 1.09 -4.04
CA LEU A 150 -12.11 -0.12 -3.21
C LEU A 150 -10.85 -0.20 -2.34
N SER A 151 -9.76 0.43 -2.77
CA SER A 151 -8.50 0.53 -2.04
C SER A 151 -8.06 1.99 -1.99
N PRO A 152 -8.79 2.86 -1.28
CA PRO A 152 -8.50 4.30 -1.25
C PRO A 152 -7.19 4.63 -0.50
N PHE A 153 -6.70 3.70 0.32
CA PHE A 153 -5.44 3.81 1.07
C PHE A 153 -4.56 2.60 0.80
N PRO A 154 -4.03 2.44 -0.43
CA PRO A 154 -3.24 1.27 -0.80
C PRO A 154 -1.90 1.24 -0.05
N VAL A 155 -1.37 0.03 0.10
CA VAL A 155 0.01 -0.22 0.53
C VAL A 155 0.72 -0.91 -0.64
N THR A 156 1.35 -0.11 -1.50
CA THR A 156 1.84 -0.57 -2.80
C THR A 156 3.19 -1.27 -2.76
N GLN A 157 3.91 -1.21 -1.64
CA GLN A 157 5.24 -1.82 -1.50
C GLN A 157 5.59 -2.02 -0.03
N PHE A 158 6.60 -2.83 0.22
CA PHE A 158 7.10 -3.08 1.57
C PHE A 158 7.35 -1.76 2.32
N ARG A 159 6.83 -1.64 3.54
CA ARG A 159 6.86 -0.45 4.41
C ARG A 159 6.05 0.75 3.89
N GLY A 160 5.19 0.57 2.88
CA GLY A 160 4.19 1.55 2.43
C GLY A 160 4.69 2.56 1.40
N ASP A 161 5.86 3.16 1.61
CA ASP A 161 6.41 4.24 0.79
C ASP A 161 7.89 4.04 0.42
N LEU A 162 8.47 4.99 -0.30
CA LEU A 162 9.87 4.94 -0.73
C LEU A 162 10.85 5.04 0.44
N MET A 163 10.49 5.75 1.50
CA MET A 163 11.32 5.99 2.67
C MET A 163 11.23 4.88 3.72
N ASN A 164 10.46 3.83 3.45
CA ASN A 164 10.18 2.74 4.40
C ASN A 164 9.56 3.24 5.72
N SER A 165 8.73 4.28 5.69
CA SER A 165 8.18 4.88 6.91
C SER A 165 7.38 3.91 7.78
N GLY A 166 6.85 2.85 7.19
CA GLY A 166 5.98 1.88 7.86
C GLY A 166 4.65 2.49 8.30
N THR A 167 4.23 3.57 7.64
CA THR A 167 2.98 4.26 7.96
C THR A 167 1.90 3.96 6.94
N SER A 168 0.65 4.00 7.39
CA SER A 168 -0.52 4.01 6.52
C SER A 168 -1.44 5.17 6.90
N ALA A 169 -1.99 5.84 5.90
CA ALA A 169 -3.01 6.88 6.09
C ALA A 169 -4.40 6.30 6.36
N SER A 170 -4.56 4.98 6.25
CA SER A 170 -5.83 4.30 6.53
C SER A 170 -6.20 4.39 8.01
N ALA A 171 -7.48 4.48 8.29
CA ALA A 171 -7.99 4.23 9.63
C ALA A 171 -7.68 2.79 10.07
N THR A 172 -7.51 2.61 11.37
CA THR A 172 -7.28 1.29 11.98
C THR A 172 -8.46 0.94 12.88
N PRO A 173 -8.97 -0.30 12.86
CA PRO A 173 -10.04 -0.70 13.75
C PRO A 173 -9.60 -0.62 15.23
N ASN A 174 -10.48 -0.14 16.11
CA ASN A 174 -10.26 -0.09 17.54
C ASN A 174 -10.81 -1.31 18.29
N ASN A 175 -11.78 -2.01 17.67
CA ASN A 175 -12.36 -3.25 18.17
C ASN A 175 -12.48 -4.25 16.99
N PRO A 176 -11.35 -4.82 16.54
CA PRO A 176 -11.34 -5.64 15.32
C PRO A 176 -11.97 -7.01 15.54
N GLY A 177 -12.67 -7.48 14.52
CA GLY A 177 -13.01 -8.89 14.35
C GLY A 177 -12.56 -9.40 12.99
N VAL A 178 -12.51 -10.71 12.83
CA VAL A 178 -12.16 -11.34 11.55
C VAL A 178 -13.26 -11.05 10.53
N ARG A 179 -12.94 -10.27 9.51
CA ARG A 179 -13.81 -9.99 8.38
C ARG A 179 -13.83 -11.17 7.43
N TRP A 180 -12.66 -11.68 7.13
CA TRP A 180 -12.47 -12.93 6.39
C TRP A 180 -11.12 -13.56 6.80
N ASP A 181 -11.07 -14.85 6.61
CA ASP A 181 -9.95 -15.74 6.83
C ASP A 181 -9.79 -16.59 5.57
N ARG A 182 -8.61 -16.56 4.97
CA ARG A 182 -8.31 -17.30 3.74
C ARG A 182 -7.12 -18.22 3.93
N ASP A 183 -7.40 -19.51 3.94
CA ASP A 183 -6.39 -20.54 3.75
C ASP A 183 -5.89 -20.49 2.30
N THR A 184 -4.60 -20.23 2.10
CA THR A 184 -3.96 -20.22 0.77
C THR A 184 -3.54 -21.61 0.31
N GLY A 185 -3.63 -22.62 1.18
CA GLY A 185 -3.09 -23.96 0.95
C GLY A 185 -1.56 -24.03 1.01
N ALA A 186 -0.89 -22.90 1.28
CA ALA A 186 0.54 -22.82 1.47
C ALA A 186 0.85 -22.80 2.97
N ARG A 187 2.00 -23.30 3.36
CA ARG A 187 2.58 -23.03 4.69
C ARG A 187 3.53 -21.84 4.57
N GLU A 188 3.69 -21.10 5.66
CA GLU A 188 4.66 -20.00 5.79
C GLU A 188 4.35 -18.81 4.85
N ILE A 189 3.48 -17.92 5.30
CA ILE A 189 3.29 -16.62 4.68
C ILE A 189 4.18 -15.60 5.41
N ALA A 190 5.47 -15.62 5.09
CA ALA A 190 6.45 -14.72 5.70
C ALA A 190 6.55 -13.35 4.99
N SER A 191 5.99 -13.21 3.79
CA SER A 191 5.96 -11.93 3.08
C SER A 191 4.95 -10.97 3.69
N THR A 192 5.29 -9.67 3.67
CA THR A 192 4.35 -8.60 4.02
C THR A 192 3.44 -8.34 2.82
N PRO A 193 2.11 -8.34 2.98
CA PRO A 193 1.20 -8.16 1.86
C PRO A 193 1.28 -6.74 1.27
N ALA A 194 1.02 -6.62 -0.04
CA ALA A 194 0.70 -5.35 -0.69
C ALA A 194 -0.81 -5.28 -0.97
N VAL A 195 -1.39 -4.10 -0.84
CA VAL A 195 -2.83 -3.88 -1.05
C VAL A 195 -3.02 -2.79 -2.09
N ALA A 196 -3.59 -3.13 -3.24
CA ALA A 196 -3.90 -2.19 -4.32
C ALA A 196 -4.91 -2.81 -5.29
N TYR A 197 -5.54 -1.99 -6.12
CA TYR A 197 -6.49 -2.42 -7.16
C TYR A 197 -7.64 -3.31 -6.63
N GLY A 198 -8.07 -3.11 -5.38
CA GLY A 198 -9.07 -3.96 -4.74
C GLY A 198 -8.58 -5.39 -4.42
N LYS A 199 -7.28 -5.60 -4.35
CA LYS A 199 -6.65 -6.91 -4.10
C LYS A 199 -5.59 -6.83 -3.01
N VAL A 200 -5.38 -7.97 -2.35
CA VAL A 200 -4.26 -8.24 -1.45
C VAL A 200 -3.31 -9.18 -2.16
N PHE A 201 -2.09 -8.74 -2.40
CA PHE A 201 -1.03 -9.54 -3.01
C PHE A 201 -0.11 -10.08 -1.93
N VAL A 202 0.19 -11.36 -1.99
CA VAL A 202 1.06 -12.04 -1.02
C VAL A 202 1.91 -13.09 -1.72
N GLU A 203 3.16 -13.25 -1.28
CA GLU A 203 4.06 -14.30 -1.70
C GLU A 203 4.20 -15.36 -0.60
N THR A 204 4.26 -16.61 -0.99
CA THR A 204 4.48 -17.76 -0.12
C THR A 204 5.55 -18.68 -0.72
N MET A 205 5.99 -19.67 0.03
CA MET A 205 6.92 -20.70 -0.51
C MET A 205 6.29 -21.63 -1.57
N HIS A 206 4.97 -21.54 -1.80
CA HIS A 206 4.27 -22.37 -2.79
C HIS A 206 3.79 -21.57 -4.01
N GLY A 207 3.89 -20.24 -3.96
CA GLY A 207 3.47 -19.34 -5.03
C GLY A 207 2.99 -18.00 -4.51
N SER A 208 2.67 -17.11 -5.42
CA SER A 208 2.05 -15.82 -5.12
C SER A 208 0.56 -15.87 -5.38
N PHE A 209 -0.18 -15.10 -4.61
CA PHE A 209 -1.64 -15.01 -4.64
C PHE A 209 -2.09 -13.56 -4.76
N ALA A 210 -3.17 -13.33 -5.49
CA ALA A 210 -4.01 -12.16 -5.32
C ALA A 210 -5.34 -12.57 -4.73
N LEU A 211 -5.70 -11.95 -3.63
CA LEU A 211 -6.98 -12.14 -2.95
C LEU A 211 -7.84 -10.90 -3.15
N ASP A 212 -9.13 -11.07 -3.29
CA ASP A 212 -10.09 -9.96 -3.28
C ASP A 212 -10.08 -9.29 -1.89
N VAL A 213 -9.90 -7.98 -1.85
CA VAL A 213 -9.72 -7.24 -0.59
C VAL A 213 -10.94 -7.30 0.32
N VAL A 214 -12.16 -7.43 -0.24
CA VAL A 214 -13.42 -7.40 0.50
C VAL A 214 -13.83 -8.78 1.01
N THR A 215 -13.61 -9.82 0.18
CA THR A 215 -14.11 -11.19 0.43
C THR A 215 -13.03 -12.18 0.81
N GLY A 216 -11.75 -11.86 0.58
CA GLY A 216 -10.63 -12.80 0.71
C GLY A 216 -10.64 -13.91 -0.35
N GLY A 217 -11.50 -13.83 -1.38
CA GLY A 217 -11.54 -14.81 -2.46
C GLY A 217 -10.25 -14.80 -3.27
N ILE A 218 -9.73 -15.98 -3.65
CA ILE A 218 -8.56 -16.07 -4.52
C ILE A 218 -8.94 -15.61 -5.91
N VAL A 219 -8.31 -14.53 -6.40
CA VAL A 219 -8.51 -14.00 -7.75
C VAL A 219 -7.62 -14.73 -8.74
N TRP A 220 -6.35 -14.91 -8.39
CA TRP A 220 -5.39 -15.69 -9.16
C TRP A 220 -4.26 -16.24 -8.28
N THR A 221 -3.55 -17.23 -8.80
CA THR A 221 -2.33 -17.80 -8.22
C THR A 221 -1.25 -17.91 -9.27
N ASN A 222 0.02 -17.76 -8.87
CA ASN A 222 1.17 -18.00 -9.74
C ASN A 222 2.24 -18.82 -8.99
N ALA A 223 2.44 -20.07 -9.37
CA ALA A 223 3.37 -21.00 -8.71
C ALA A 223 4.86 -20.73 -9.03
N ALA A 224 5.16 -19.95 -10.07
CA ALA A 224 6.54 -19.60 -10.41
C ALA A 224 7.11 -18.51 -9.48
N ALA A 225 6.26 -17.59 -9.02
CA ALA A 225 6.61 -16.53 -8.10
C ALA A 225 6.41 -17.00 -6.65
N LYS A 226 7.46 -17.57 -6.06
CA LYS A 226 7.46 -18.11 -4.69
C LYS A 226 8.71 -17.72 -3.93
N GLY A 227 8.57 -17.35 -2.65
CA GLY A 227 9.66 -16.93 -1.79
C GLY A 227 9.20 -16.17 -0.55
N PHE A 228 10.07 -15.30 -0.07
CA PHE A 228 9.88 -14.47 1.13
C PHE A 228 9.84 -12.96 0.85
N SER A 229 10.00 -12.56 -0.39
CA SER A 229 10.00 -11.15 -0.79
C SER A 229 8.58 -10.58 -0.68
N SER A 230 8.46 -9.35 -0.20
CA SER A 230 7.15 -8.68 -0.17
C SER A 230 6.85 -8.05 -1.53
N PRO A 231 5.61 -8.14 -2.02
CA PRO A 231 5.23 -7.61 -3.33
C PRO A 231 5.40 -6.09 -3.42
N ALA A 232 5.82 -5.60 -4.59
CA ALA A 232 5.75 -4.19 -4.96
C ALA A 232 4.80 -3.99 -6.15
N VAL A 233 3.80 -3.16 -5.97
CA VAL A 233 2.81 -2.85 -7.01
C VAL A 233 3.32 -1.69 -7.86
N PHE A 234 3.30 -1.88 -9.16
CA PHE A 234 3.74 -0.89 -10.13
C PHE A 234 2.95 -1.09 -11.43
N ASP A 235 2.30 -0.03 -11.91
CA ASP A 235 1.75 0.04 -13.25
C ASP A 235 0.91 -1.20 -13.62
N ASN A 236 -0.19 -1.39 -12.88
CA ASN A 236 -1.11 -2.53 -12.98
C ASN A 236 -0.41 -3.92 -12.94
N SER A 237 0.69 -3.99 -12.21
CA SER A 237 1.46 -5.22 -12.06
C SER A 237 2.05 -5.35 -10.65
N VAL A 238 2.59 -6.52 -10.37
CA VAL A 238 3.25 -6.86 -9.10
C VAL A 238 4.65 -7.36 -9.39
N ILE A 239 5.65 -6.83 -8.70
CA ILE A 239 7.05 -7.21 -8.83
C ILE A 239 7.49 -7.92 -7.55
N LEU A 240 8.20 -9.02 -7.68
CA LEU A 240 8.61 -9.92 -6.60
C LEU A 240 10.04 -10.41 -6.81
N GLY A 241 10.78 -10.63 -5.72
CA GLY A 241 11.99 -11.43 -5.72
C GLY A 241 11.63 -12.87 -5.34
N THR A 242 12.19 -13.87 -5.98
CA THR A 242 11.78 -15.26 -5.77
C THR A 242 12.88 -16.12 -5.15
N SER A 243 12.50 -17.25 -4.55
CA SER A 243 13.41 -18.20 -3.92
C SER A 243 14.38 -18.87 -4.90
N ASN A 244 14.10 -18.83 -6.20
CA ASN A 244 15.01 -19.34 -7.23
C ASN A 244 16.00 -18.29 -7.76
N GLY A 245 16.05 -17.09 -7.15
CA GLY A 245 16.98 -16.02 -7.53
C GLY A 245 16.55 -15.19 -8.73
N THR A 246 15.26 -15.16 -9.03
CA THR A 246 14.66 -14.40 -10.13
C THR A 246 13.87 -13.21 -9.60
N VAL A 247 13.91 -12.07 -10.27
CA VAL A 247 12.92 -11.01 -10.11
C VAL A 247 11.86 -11.19 -11.18
N ILE A 248 10.60 -11.22 -10.78
CA ILE A 248 9.46 -11.49 -11.66
C ILE A 248 8.44 -10.37 -11.58
N ARG A 249 7.89 -9.97 -12.73
CA ARG A 249 6.75 -9.05 -12.82
C ARG A 249 5.52 -9.79 -13.32
N LEU A 250 4.45 -9.70 -12.55
CA LEU A 250 3.16 -10.33 -12.84
C LEU A 250 2.12 -9.26 -13.15
N ASN A 251 1.20 -9.54 -14.05
CA ASN A 251 0.02 -8.70 -14.25
C ASN A 251 -0.89 -8.75 -13.01
N ALA A 252 -1.29 -7.60 -12.47
CA ALA A 252 -2.07 -7.52 -11.24
C ALA A 252 -3.51 -8.07 -11.38
N SER A 253 -4.04 -8.17 -12.61
CA SER A 253 -5.41 -8.63 -12.84
C SER A 253 -5.53 -10.14 -12.95
N ASP A 254 -4.54 -10.82 -13.56
CA ASP A 254 -4.62 -12.24 -13.90
C ASP A 254 -3.41 -13.07 -13.47
N GLY A 255 -2.38 -12.46 -12.90
CA GLY A 255 -1.18 -13.12 -12.39
C GLY A 255 -0.23 -13.68 -13.47
N ARG A 256 -0.46 -13.41 -14.77
CA ARG A 256 0.45 -13.85 -15.82
C ARG A 256 1.80 -13.14 -15.74
N VAL A 257 2.86 -13.81 -16.12
CA VAL A 257 4.22 -13.25 -16.18
C VAL A 257 4.30 -12.22 -17.30
N LEU A 258 4.76 -11.00 -16.96
CA LEU A 258 5.04 -9.94 -17.93
C LEU A 258 6.53 -9.95 -18.33
N TRP A 259 7.41 -10.13 -17.34
CA TRP A 259 8.84 -10.40 -17.53
C TRP A 259 9.42 -11.09 -16.31
N GLU A 260 10.56 -11.75 -16.50
CA GLU A 260 11.38 -12.30 -15.44
C GLU A 260 12.87 -12.07 -15.73
N THR A 261 13.65 -11.84 -14.68
CA THR A 261 15.10 -11.62 -14.79
C THR A 261 15.81 -12.40 -13.71
N ARG A 262 16.65 -13.35 -14.12
CA ARG A 262 17.46 -14.15 -13.21
C ARG A 262 18.66 -13.35 -12.73
N LEU A 263 18.78 -13.14 -11.42
CA LEU A 263 19.91 -12.44 -10.80
C LEU A 263 20.94 -13.40 -10.21
N LEU A 264 20.49 -14.51 -9.62
CA LEU A 264 21.33 -15.51 -8.98
C LEU A 264 21.33 -16.82 -9.79
N ALA A 265 22.49 -17.44 -9.94
CA ALA A 265 22.64 -18.66 -10.74
C ALA A 265 21.98 -19.87 -10.07
N GLN A 266 22.20 -20.02 -8.77
CA GLN A 266 21.63 -21.08 -7.91
C GLN A 266 21.39 -20.51 -6.52
N THR A 267 20.40 -21.07 -5.83
CA THR A 267 20.11 -20.76 -4.43
C THR A 267 19.79 -22.04 -3.69
N LEU A 268 20.37 -22.21 -2.50
CA LEU A 268 20.11 -23.35 -1.61
C LEU A 268 19.00 -23.04 -0.62
N PHE A 269 18.86 -21.75 -0.25
CA PHE A 269 17.87 -21.24 0.67
C PHE A 269 16.94 -20.23 -0.02
N SER A 270 16.62 -19.16 0.63
CA SER A 270 15.52 -18.25 0.30
C SER A 270 15.69 -17.41 -0.97
N GLY A 271 16.79 -17.55 -1.72
CA GLY A 271 17.01 -16.79 -2.95
C GLY A 271 17.04 -15.27 -2.70
N ILE A 272 16.11 -14.55 -3.29
CA ILE A 272 15.97 -13.11 -3.09
C ILE A 272 14.94 -12.86 -1.98
N THR A 273 15.40 -12.47 -0.80
CA THR A 273 14.56 -12.16 0.37
C THR A 273 14.34 -10.66 0.56
N SER A 274 15.19 -9.82 -0.04
CA SER A 274 14.99 -8.38 -0.14
C SER A 274 13.70 -8.09 -0.91
N SER A 275 12.87 -7.19 -0.42
CA SER A 275 11.66 -6.79 -1.14
C SER A 275 12.01 -5.68 -2.15
N PRO A 276 11.47 -5.74 -3.38
CA PRO A 276 11.72 -4.73 -4.39
C PRO A 276 11.18 -3.37 -3.95
N LYS A 277 11.95 -2.32 -4.21
CA LYS A 277 11.52 -0.93 -4.09
C LYS A 277 11.43 -0.33 -5.49
N VAL A 278 10.24 0.14 -5.85
CA VAL A 278 10.00 0.73 -7.17
C VAL A 278 9.98 2.24 -7.06
N ALA A 279 10.90 2.89 -7.76
CA ALA A 279 11.01 4.35 -7.86
C ALA A 279 11.63 4.73 -9.20
N PHE A 280 11.26 5.87 -9.79
CA PHE A 280 11.87 6.41 -11.01
C PHE A 280 11.84 5.43 -12.20
N ASP A 281 10.78 4.67 -12.35
CA ASP A 281 10.64 3.60 -13.36
C ASP A 281 11.70 2.48 -13.23
N ARG A 282 12.26 2.31 -12.03
CA ARG A 282 13.31 1.34 -11.69
C ARG A 282 12.91 0.50 -10.50
N VAL A 283 13.47 -0.70 -10.43
CA VAL A 283 13.35 -1.63 -9.32
C VAL A 283 14.70 -1.75 -8.64
N PHE A 284 14.79 -1.41 -7.38
CA PHE A 284 15.97 -1.61 -6.54
C PHE A 284 15.75 -2.83 -5.66
N ILE A 285 16.72 -3.75 -5.62
CA ILE A 285 16.61 -4.98 -4.84
C ILE A 285 17.99 -5.46 -4.39
N GLY A 286 18.05 -6.05 -3.22
CA GLY A 286 19.27 -6.66 -2.70
C GLY A 286 19.35 -8.14 -2.99
N THR A 287 20.56 -8.69 -3.08
CA THR A 287 20.81 -10.12 -3.23
C THR A 287 21.71 -10.65 -2.13
N PHE A 288 21.65 -11.96 -1.95
CA PHE A 288 22.43 -12.71 -1.01
C PHE A 288 23.12 -13.87 -1.74
N ASN A 289 24.43 -14.04 -1.55
CA ASN A 289 25.20 -15.11 -2.16
C ASN A 289 25.60 -16.16 -1.12
N GLU A 290 24.94 -17.28 -1.12
CA GLU A 290 25.14 -18.40 -0.19
C GLU A 290 26.47 -19.13 -0.40
N SER A 291 27.12 -18.94 -1.54
CA SER A 291 28.42 -19.55 -1.83
C SER A 291 29.60 -18.77 -1.21
N GLY A 292 29.32 -17.77 -0.36
CA GLY A 292 30.36 -16.97 0.32
C GLY A 292 30.95 -15.86 -0.54
N GLY A 293 30.36 -15.56 -1.69
CA GLY A 293 30.75 -14.42 -2.52
C GLY A 293 30.04 -13.12 -2.08
N ALA A 294 30.31 -12.04 -2.79
CA ALA A 294 29.63 -10.77 -2.59
C ALA A 294 28.13 -10.90 -2.90
N GLY A 295 27.29 -10.27 -2.07
CA GLY A 295 25.95 -9.90 -2.46
C GLY A 295 26.00 -8.68 -3.39
N GLU A 296 24.86 -8.26 -3.86
CA GLU A 296 24.72 -7.10 -4.75
C GLU A 296 23.47 -6.31 -4.41
N VAL A 297 23.52 -5.01 -4.68
CA VAL A 297 22.32 -4.21 -4.94
C VAL A 297 22.16 -4.11 -6.44
N VAL A 298 20.99 -4.49 -6.94
CA VAL A 298 20.70 -4.51 -8.37
C VAL A 298 19.58 -3.53 -8.67
N CYS A 299 19.75 -2.78 -9.74
CA CYS A 299 18.72 -1.92 -10.33
C CYS A 299 18.28 -2.50 -11.67
N LEU A 300 16.97 -2.67 -11.84
CA LEU A 300 16.38 -3.08 -13.10
C LEU A 300 15.42 -1.98 -13.59
N TRP A 301 15.21 -1.94 -14.90
CA TRP A 301 14.11 -1.15 -15.46
C TRP A 301 12.78 -1.85 -15.15
N ALA A 302 11.86 -1.14 -14.49
CA ALA A 302 10.61 -1.73 -14.01
C ALA A 302 9.72 -2.25 -15.15
N ARG A 303 9.80 -1.65 -16.34
CA ARG A 303 8.94 -2.01 -17.49
C ARG A 303 9.34 -3.30 -18.17
N ASN A 304 10.63 -3.56 -18.32
CA ASN A 304 11.12 -4.69 -19.13
C ASN A 304 12.07 -5.64 -18.38
N GLY A 305 12.39 -5.34 -17.11
CA GLY A 305 13.25 -6.18 -16.28
C GLY A 305 14.74 -6.18 -16.66
N SER A 306 15.18 -5.38 -17.66
CA SER A 306 16.60 -5.33 -18.00
C SER A 306 17.40 -4.66 -16.88
N VAL A 307 18.61 -5.19 -16.63
CA VAL A 307 19.51 -4.65 -15.60
C VAL A 307 20.03 -3.28 -16.04
N ALA A 308 19.82 -2.25 -15.21
CA ALA A 308 20.37 -0.92 -15.41
C ALA A 308 21.78 -0.81 -14.84
N TRP A 309 21.99 -1.32 -13.62
CA TRP A 309 23.29 -1.41 -12.97
C TRP A 309 23.30 -2.48 -11.87
N ARG A 310 24.51 -2.90 -11.49
CA ARG A 310 24.80 -3.79 -10.36
C ARG A 310 25.89 -3.16 -9.51
N GLN A 311 25.74 -3.17 -8.21
CA GLN A 311 26.75 -2.73 -7.25
C GLN A 311 27.08 -3.90 -6.32
N PRO A 312 28.28 -4.52 -6.44
CA PRO A 312 28.75 -5.52 -5.50
C PRO A 312 28.86 -4.94 -4.08
N THR A 313 28.43 -5.72 -3.10
CA THR A 313 28.49 -5.38 -1.68
C THR A 313 28.55 -6.66 -0.84
N GLY A 314 28.45 -6.55 0.48
CA GLY A 314 28.13 -7.72 1.31
C GLY A 314 26.69 -8.20 1.07
N SER A 315 26.29 -9.27 1.74
CA SER A 315 24.96 -9.84 1.61
C SER A 315 23.88 -8.84 2.01
N VAL A 316 22.90 -8.63 1.14
CA VAL A 316 21.67 -7.85 1.42
C VAL A 316 20.53 -8.86 1.56
N HIS A 317 20.48 -9.49 2.72
CA HIS A 317 19.50 -10.52 3.06
C HIS A 317 18.47 -9.93 4.04
N PHE A 318 17.19 -9.97 3.71
CA PHE A 318 16.05 -9.36 4.39
C PHE A 318 15.99 -7.82 4.35
N SER A 319 17.12 -7.10 4.28
CA SER A 319 17.07 -5.66 4.14
C SER A 319 16.49 -5.26 2.78
N SER A 320 15.46 -4.45 2.80
CA SER A 320 14.82 -3.92 1.58
C SER A 320 15.21 -2.45 1.40
N PRO A 321 15.47 -2.01 0.17
CA PRO A 321 15.92 -0.64 -0.09
C PRO A 321 14.94 0.41 0.40
N ALA A 322 15.47 1.54 0.91
CA ALA A 322 14.77 2.81 1.05
C ALA A 322 15.32 3.80 0.03
N VAL A 323 14.48 4.67 -0.50
CA VAL A 323 14.88 5.65 -1.53
C VAL A 323 14.46 7.05 -1.11
N ALA A 324 15.42 7.97 -1.09
CA ALA A 324 15.16 9.39 -0.87
C ALA A 324 16.26 10.24 -1.54
N ASN A 325 15.90 11.39 -2.10
CA ASN A 325 16.84 12.36 -2.68
C ASN A 325 17.86 11.71 -3.64
N ASP A 326 17.37 10.91 -4.60
CA ASP A 326 18.18 10.18 -5.58
C ASP A 326 19.22 9.23 -4.96
N THR A 327 19.00 8.81 -3.72
CA THR A 327 19.87 7.89 -2.99
C THR A 327 19.09 6.63 -2.58
N VAL A 328 19.70 5.47 -2.79
CA VAL A 328 19.22 4.16 -2.34
C VAL A 328 20.01 3.77 -1.10
N TYR A 329 19.30 3.44 -0.01
CA TYR A 329 19.89 3.01 1.26
C TYR A 329 19.53 1.56 1.53
N VAL A 330 20.51 0.74 1.89
CA VAL A 330 20.33 -0.67 2.25
C VAL A 330 21.15 -1.06 3.47
N GLY A 331 20.65 -2.03 4.23
CA GLY A 331 21.43 -2.70 5.27
C GLY A 331 22.29 -3.82 4.67
N VAL A 332 23.53 -3.92 5.11
CA VAL A 332 24.50 -4.94 4.69
C VAL A 332 24.78 -5.88 5.86
N MET A 333 24.56 -7.17 5.64
CA MET A 333 24.80 -8.21 6.64
C MET A 333 26.24 -8.73 6.68
N GLY A 334 27.10 -8.29 5.75
CA GLY A 334 28.46 -8.79 5.60
C GLY A 334 28.56 -9.96 4.61
N THR A 335 29.66 -10.69 4.64
CA THR A 335 29.91 -11.85 3.79
C THR A 335 29.38 -13.11 4.48
N TYR A 336 28.61 -13.93 3.77
CA TYR A 336 28.11 -15.20 4.31
C TYR A 336 29.26 -16.16 4.63
N ASN A 337 29.30 -16.64 5.87
CA ASN A 337 30.31 -17.60 6.30
C ASN A 337 29.88 -19.02 5.93
N THR A 338 30.47 -19.56 4.87
CA THR A 338 30.14 -20.89 4.34
C THR A 338 30.55 -22.03 5.28
N THR A 339 31.46 -21.78 6.24
CA THR A 339 31.90 -22.77 7.22
C THR A 339 30.87 -22.92 8.35
N SER A 340 30.39 -21.79 8.91
CA SER A 340 29.38 -21.80 9.96
C SER A 340 27.97 -22.09 9.42
N GLN A 341 27.71 -21.69 8.19
CA GLN A 341 26.41 -21.74 7.49
C GLN A 341 25.26 -21.02 8.21
N VAL A 342 25.57 -20.21 9.22
CA VAL A 342 24.56 -19.47 10.03
C VAL A 342 25.00 -18.03 10.35
N THR A 343 26.26 -17.67 10.09
CA THR A 343 26.83 -16.35 10.44
C THR A 343 27.27 -15.58 9.22
N PHE A 344 27.54 -14.31 9.44
CA PHE A 344 28.12 -13.41 8.45
C PHE A 344 29.38 -12.78 9.04
N ASP A 345 30.39 -12.61 8.21
CA ASP A 345 31.64 -11.94 8.55
C ASP A 345 31.58 -10.48 8.09
N PRO A 346 32.22 -9.54 8.81
CA PRO A 346 32.23 -8.13 8.45
C PRO A 346 32.85 -7.90 7.05
N PRO A 347 32.60 -6.73 6.43
CA PRO A 347 31.99 -5.53 7.02
C PRO A 347 30.47 -5.59 7.04
N PHE A 348 29.89 -5.21 8.21
CA PHE A 348 28.47 -4.97 8.39
C PHE A 348 28.20 -3.47 8.30
N GLY A 349 27.04 -3.06 7.81
CA GLY A 349 26.80 -1.63 7.79
C GLY A 349 25.56 -1.19 7.03
N VAL A 350 25.54 0.11 6.78
CA VAL A 350 24.54 0.78 5.93
C VAL A 350 25.27 1.33 4.71
N LEU A 351 24.75 1.00 3.53
CA LEU A 351 25.27 1.43 2.24
C LEU A 351 24.32 2.44 1.61
N ALA A 352 24.86 3.54 1.12
CA ALA A 352 24.14 4.52 0.31
C ALA A 352 24.69 4.57 -1.10
N LEU A 353 23.79 4.45 -2.08
CA LEU A 353 24.12 4.41 -3.50
C LEU A 353 23.39 5.52 -4.25
N ASP A 354 24.02 6.05 -5.28
CA ASP A 354 23.35 6.89 -6.26
C ASP A 354 22.30 6.08 -7.04
N ALA A 355 21.05 6.50 -7.02
CA ALA A 355 19.95 5.74 -7.63
C ALA A 355 20.07 5.61 -9.15
N ALA A 356 20.72 6.58 -9.82
CA ALA A 356 20.84 6.56 -11.27
C ALA A 356 21.96 5.65 -11.76
N SER A 357 23.10 5.66 -11.09
CA SER A 357 24.34 4.98 -11.53
C SER A 357 24.71 3.75 -10.71
N GLY A 358 24.19 3.62 -9.47
CA GLY A 358 24.63 2.60 -8.52
C GLY A 358 25.99 2.90 -7.85
N ALA A 359 26.58 4.06 -8.11
CA ALA A 359 27.84 4.44 -7.48
C ALA A 359 27.66 4.61 -5.96
N GLU A 360 28.61 4.07 -5.19
CA GLU A 360 28.65 4.26 -3.74
C GLU A 360 28.82 5.75 -3.40
N ARG A 361 27.91 6.26 -2.58
CA ARG A 361 28.02 7.60 -1.98
C ARG A 361 28.75 7.54 -0.65
N TRP A 362 28.40 6.56 0.17
CA TRP A 362 29.05 6.28 1.44
C TRP A 362 28.67 4.88 1.98
N PHE A 363 29.53 4.35 2.84
CA PHE A 363 29.30 3.17 3.67
C PHE A 363 29.57 3.48 5.13
N TYR A 364 28.60 3.24 6.01
CA TYR A 364 28.76 3.39 7.45
C TYR A 364 28.85 2.01 8.12
N PRO A 365 30.00 1.65 8.78
CA PRO A 365 30.16 0.36 9.44
C PRO A 365 29.39 0.30 10.74
N THR A 366 28.73 -0.86 11.00
CA THR A 366 28.02 -1.15 12.25
C THR A 366 28.69 -2.27 13.04
N ALA A 367 28.35 -2.37 14.34
CA ALA A 367 28.92 -3.41 15.20
C ALA A 367 28.40 -4.84 14.89
N GLY A 368 27.27 -4.96 14.21
CA GLY A 368 26.67 -6.23 13.82
C GLY A 368 25.91 -6.14 12.52
N SER A 369 25.57 -7.29 11.95
CA SER A 369 24.83 -7.42 10.71
C SER A 369 23.56 -6.58 10.69
N VAL A 370 23.27 -5.95 9.54
CA VAL A 370 22.07 -5.14 9.32
C VAL A 370 21.12 -5.88 8.40
N ALA A 371 20.16 -6.59 8.99
CA ALA A 371 19.09 -7.31 8.29
C ALA A 371 17.81 -6.47 8.16
N ALA A 372 17.58 -5.54 9.08
CA ALA A 372 16.45 -4.62 9.04
C ALA A 372 16.57 -3.66 7.85
N SER A 373 15.42 -3.27 7.30
CA SER A 373 15.38 -2.24 6.25
C SER A 373 15.50 -0.85 6.87
N PRO A 374 16.34 0.03 6.31
CA PRO A 374 16.45 1.41 6.79
C PRO A 374 15.13 2.17 6.65
N VAL A 375 14.87 3.10 7.59
CA VAL A 375 13.80 4.08 7.47
C VAL A 375 14.41 5.48 7.35
N ILE A 376 13.81 6.33 6.52
CA ILE A 376 14.27 7.70 6.31
C ILE A 376 13.37 8.67 7.07
N ALA A 377 13.97 9.41 8.01
CA ALA A 377 13.30 10.39 8.86
C ALA A 377 13.91 11.80 8.64
N GLY A 378 13.35 12.55 7.70
CA GLY A 378 13.96 13.82 7.26
C GLY A 378 15.30 13.56 6.57
N SER A 379 16.40 14.11 7.13
CA SER A 379 17.77 13.85 6.64
C SER A 379 18.37 12.55 7.18
N ARG A 380 17.74 11.87 8.14
CA ARG A 380 18.31 10.73 8.88
C ARG A 380 17.96 9.41 8.24
N VAL A 381 18.93 8.53 8.15
CA VAL A 381 18.78 7.09 7.89
C VAL A 381 18.83 6.37 9.24
N ILE A 382 17.72 5.78 9.67
CA ILE A 382 17.65 5.10 10.96
C ILE A 382 17.53 3.60 10.71
N VAL A 383 18.41 2.81 11.35
CA VAL A 383 18.48 1.37 11.13
C VAL A 383 18.89 0.61 12.39
N PRO A 384 18.18 -0.47 12.74
CA PRO A 384 18.61 -1.43 13.76
C PRO A 384 19.67 -2.39 13.22
N SER A 385 20.57 -2.85 14.10
CA SER A 385 21.51 -3.94 13.83
C SER A 385 21.29 -5.14 14.73
N LYS A 386 21.74 -6.32 14.31
CA LYS A 386 21.64 -7.56 15.12
C LYS A 386 22.53 -7.55 16.37
N HIS A 387 23.38 -6.55 16.55
CA HIS A 387 24.12 -6.33 17.80
C HIS A 387 23.24 -5.73 18.92
N GLY A 388 22.05 -5.25 18.59
CA GLY A 388 21.14 -4.60 19.52
C GLY A 388 21.14 -3.08 19.46
N ASP A 389 21.99 -2.50 18.64
CA ASP A 389 22.09 -1.04 18.45
C ASP A 389 21.10 -0.55 17.38
N VAL A 390 20.62 0.67 17.58
CA VAL A 390 19.95 1.49 16.53
C VAL A 390 20.85 2.66 16.20
N TYR A 391 21.11 2.85 14.92
CA TYR A 391 21.93 3.93 14.39
C TYR A 391 21.05 4.95 13.69
N ALA A 392 21.33 6.25 13.89
CA ALA A 392 20.86 7.31 13.03
C ALA A 392 22.06 7.98 12.37
N ILE A 393 22.05 7.97 11.06
CA ILE A 393 23.14 8.40 10.19
C ILE A 393 22.60 9.52 9.33
N ASP A 394 23.33 10.61 9.16
CA ASP A 394 23.00 11.66 8.21
C ASP A 394 23.04 11.10 6.78
N GLY A 395 21.93 11.20 6.08
CA GLY A 395 21.74 10.55 4.77
C GLY A 395 22.63 11.14 3.66
N ALA A 396 23.05 12.40 3.78
CA ALA A 396 23.89 13.04 2.79
C ALA A 396 25.38 12.72 2.99
N SER A 397 25.85 12.81 4.24
CA SER A 397 27.26 12.68 4.58
C SER A 397 27.70 11.28 5.04
N GLY A 398 26.76 10.43 5.46
CA GLY A 398 27.06 9.14 6.09
C GLY A 398 27.61 9.26 7.51
N MET A 399 27.56 10.43 8.14
CA MET A 399 28.05 10.63 9.50
C MET A 399 27.05 10.18 10.55
N LEU A 400 27.53 9.53 11.61
CA LEU A 400 26.69 9.16 12.76
C LEU A 400 26.17 10.41 13.47
N GLU A 401 24.86 10.49 13.67
CA GLU A 401 24.26 11.53 14.51
C GLU A 401 24.02 11.02 15.94
N TRP A 402 23.44 9.84 16.06
CA TRP A 402 23.27 9.17 17.36
C TRP A 402 23.22 7.65 17.24
N LYS A 403 23.46 6.98 18.36
CA LYS A 403 23.39 5.54 18.52
C LYS A 403 22.72 5.22 19.85
N ALA A 404 21.78 4.26 19.85
CA ALA A 404 21.08 3.78 21.05
C ALA A 404 21.15 2.25 21.13
N LEU A 405 21.56 1.71 22.29
CA LEU A 405 21.54 0.28 22.56
C LEU A 405 20.18 -0.08 23.22
N VAL A 406 19.33 -0.81 22.51
CA VAL A 406 17.96 -1.11 22.93
C VAL A 406 17.54 -2.56 22.64
N ASP A 407 18.51 -3.45 22.53
CA ASP A 407 18.28 -4.87 22.18
C ASP A 407 17.43 -5.00 20.90
N SER A 408 17.79 -4.23 19.86
CA SER A 408 17.14 -4.27 18.55
C SER A 408 17.49 -5.56 17.79
N GLY A 409 16.76 -5.84 16.71
CA GLY A 409 16.94 -7.08 15.93
C GLY A 409 16.76 -6.86 14.44
N ILE A 410 15.98 -7.74 13.82
CA ILE A 410 15.73 -7.74 12.37
C ILE A 410 14.46 -6.99 11.97
N SER A 411 13.62 -6.61 12.94
CA SER A 411 12.39 -5.84 12.69
C SER A 411 12.72 -4.49 12.09
N SER A 412 12.13 -4.17 10.93
CA SER A 412 12.30 -2.85 10.31
C SER A 412 11.50 -1.81 11.08
N PRO A 413 12.08 -0.62 11.34
CA PRO A 413 11.45 0.41 12.16
C PRO A 413 10.27 1.09 11.46
N ALA A 414 9.43 1.79 12.25
CA ALA A 414 8.36 2.64 11.75
C ALA A 414 8.43 4.05 12.35
N LEU A 415 7.82 5.02 11.68
CA LEU A 415 7.83 6.42 12.08
C LEU A 415 6.43 6.93 12.45
N SER A 416 6.38 7.83 13.43
CA SER A 416 5.22 8.69 13.65
C SER A 416 5.67 10.03 14.23
N GLY A 417 5.59 11.08 13.45
CA GLY A 417 6.09 12.40 13.84
C GLY A 417 7.56 12.35 14.27
N SER A 418 7.85 12.76 15.50
CA SER A 418 9.19 12.73 16.08
C SER A 418 9.57 11.42 16.77
N THR A 419 8.85 10.31 16.50
CA THR A 419 9.08 9.02 17.15
C THR A 419 9.40 7.95 16.13
N VAL A 420 10.47 7.19 16.37
CA VAL A 420 10.80 5.95 15.67
C VAL A 420 10.51 4.76 16.59
N PHE A 421 9.82 3.76 16.06
CA PHE A 421 9.48 2.53 16.76
C PHE A 421 10.36 1.39 16.27
N VAL A 422 10.93 0.64 17.19
CA VAL A 422 11.88 -0.45 16.91
C VAL A 422 11.46 -1.70 17.65
N GLY A 423 11.36 -2.82 16.93
CA GLY A 423 11.18 -4.15 17.52
C GLY A 423 12.52 -4.79 17.83
N GLY A 424 12.55 -5.60 18.87
CA GLY A 424 13.78 -6.22 19.34
C GLY A 424 13.64 -7.66 19.76
N SER A 425 14.79 -8.25 20.04
CA SER A 425 15.10 -9.60 20.45
C SER A 425 15.37 -10.60 19.30
N SER A 426 16.24 -11.54 19.59
CA SER A 426 16.55 -12.69 18.73
C SER A 426 15.46 -13.76 18.85
N PHE A 427 15.45 -14.70 17.91
CA PHE A 427 14.57 -15.87 17.93
C PHE A 427 14.70 -16.63 19.27
N GLY A 428 13.56 -16.90 19.91
CA GLY A 428 13.51 -17.60 21.22
C GLY A 428 13.76 -16.71 22.45
N GLY A 429 14.09 -15.42 22.26
CA GLY A 429 14.27 -14.47 23.36
C GLY A 429 12.99 -13.75 23.79
N SER A 430 13.08 -12.97 24.88
CA SER A 430 12.01 -12.06 25.29
C SER A 430 11.96 -10.86 24.32
N GLY A 431 10.76 -10.57 23.78
CA GLY A 431 10.58 -9.44 22.88
C GLY A 431 10.48 -8.09 23.60
N ARG A 432 10.80 -7.03 22.86
CA ARG A 432 10.55 -5.66 23.33
C ARG A 432 10.28 -4.75 22.12
N VAL A 433 9.37 -3.82 22.30
CA VAL A 433 9.15 -2.70 21.37
C VAL A 433 9.55 -1.42 22.07
N TRP A 434 10.34 -0.61 21.41
CA TRP A 434 10.80 0.67 21.88
C TRP A 434 10.23 1.81 21.02
N ALA A 435 9.85 2.90 21.67
CA ALA A 435 9.63 4.20 21.05
C ALA A 435 10.80 5.11 21.40
N LEU A 436 11.53 5.55 20.38
CA LEU A 436 12.68 6.41 20.55
C LEU A 436 12.41 7.79 19.91
N ASP A 437 13.02 8.81 20.44
CA ASP A 437 13.01 10.14 19.83
C ASP A 437 13.87 10.14 18.56
N VAL A 438 13.33 10.58 17.43
CA VAL A 438 14.03 10.61 16.13
C VAL A 438 15.28 11.47 16.13
N ALA A 439 15.28 12.57 16.90
CA ALA A 439 16.40 13.51 16.91
C ALA A 439 17.57 13.08 17.81
N THR A 440 17.27 12.32 18.87
CA THR A 440 18.27 12.01 19.93
C THR A 440 18.51 10.55 20.20
N GLY A 441 17.61 9.65 19.71
CA GLY A 441 17.62 8.23 20.04
C GLY A 441 17.17 7.91 21.47
N SER A 442 16.74 8.91 22.24
CA SER A 442 16.34 8.72 23.64
C SER A 442 15.03 7.93 23.73
N PRO A 443 14.94 6.93 24.64
CA PRO A 443 13.71 6.17 24.84
C PRO A 443 12.58 7.05 25.41
N LYS A 444 11.39 6.99 24.77
CA LYS A 444 10.14 7.60 25.27
C LYS A 444 9.33 6.63 26.08
N TRP A 445 9.19 5.40 25.58
CA TRP A 445 8.54 4.29 26.26
C TRP A 445 9.00 2.94 25.68
N SER A 446 8.69 1.85 26.38
CA SER A 446 8.87 0.50 25.87
C SER A 446 7.72 -0.41 26.28
N PHE A 447 7.49 -1.47 25.51
CA PHE A 447 6.49 -2.50 25.75
C PHE A 447 7.11 -3.89 25.63
N ALA A 448 6.76 -4.82 26.52
CA ALA A 448 7.21 -6.20 26.50
C ALA A 448 6.05 -7.11 26.05
N PRO A 449 6.04 -7.61 24.81
CA PRO A 449 5.07 -8.59 24.33
C PRO A 449 5.38 -10.01 24.82
N ASN A 450 4.55 -10.99 24.39
CA ASN A 450 4.71 -12.40 24.75
C ASN A 450 5.86 -13.13 24.01
N GLY A 451 6.64 -12.43 23.18
CA GLY A 451 7.76 -13.04 22.45
C GLY A 451 8.51 -12.06 21.57
N PRO A 452 9.52 -12.52 20.82
CA PRO A 452 10.36 -11.69 19.96
C PRO A 452 9.55 -11.00 18.86
N VAL A 453 9.91 -9.73 18.56
CA VAL A 453 9.30 -8.92 17.50
C VAL A 453 10.26 -8.91 16.31
N GLN A 454 10.00 -9.78 15.35
CA GLN A 454 10.78 -9.92 14.12
C GLN A 454 10.02 -9.37 12.90
N ALA A 455 8.70 -9.48 12.89
CA ALA A 455 7.85 -8.75 11.94
C ALA A 455 8.08 -7.25 12.06
N SER A 456 8.02 -6.55 10.92
CA SER A 456 8.21 -5.10 10.91
C SER A 456 6.99 -4.38 11.49
N ILE A 457 7.24 -3.23 12.09
CA ILE A 457 6.21 -2.44 12.77
C ILE A 457 5.44 -1.59 11.76
N THR A 458 4.12 -1.47 11.92
CA THR A 458 3.26 -0.59 11.12
C THR A 458 2.56 0.43 12.01
N VAL A 459 2.45 1.68 11.57
CA VAL A 459 1.71 2.75 12.25
C VAL A 459 0.55 3.20 11.40
N ALA A 460 -0.65 3.22 11.96
CA ALA A 460 -1.85 3.71 11.30
C ALA A 460 -2.90 4.17 12.31
N GLY A 461 -3.63 5.23 12.03
CA GLY A 461 -4.74 5.71 12.86
C GLY A 461 -4.35 5.97 14.33
N GLY A 462 -3.09 6.34 14.61
CA GLY A 462 -2.58 6.53 15.98
C GLY A 462 -2.25 5.23 16.73
N LEU A 463 -2.38 4.07 16.09
CA LEU A 463 -2.00 2.77 16.62
C LEU A 463 -0.68 2.28 16.02
N LEU A 464 0.06 1.56 16.84
CA LEU A 464 1.28 0.83 16.50
C LEU A 464 0.95 -0.65 16.42
N LEU A 465 1.12 -1.27 15.26
CA LEU A 465 0.85 -2.68 15.00
C LEU A 465 2.15 -3.45 14.78
N PHE A 466 2.26 -4.61 15.40
CA PHE A 466 3.35 -5.56 15.21
C PHE A 466 2.91 -6.97 15.59
N ALA A 467 3.70 -7.96 15.19
CA ALA A 467 3.45 -9.36 15.55
C ALA A 467 4.65 -9.97 16.27
N THR A 468 4.37 -10.97 17.11
CA THR A 468 5.41 -11.79 17.78
C THR A 468 5.66 -13.07 17.02
N ASN A 469 6.93 -13.48 16.97
CA ASN A 469 7.37 -14.70 16.31
C ASN A 469 7.53 -15.84 17.30
N THR A 470 6.40 -16.38 17.73
CA THR A 470 6.30 -17.55 18.64
C THR A 470 5.27 -18.52 18.09
N ALA A 471 5.24 -19.77 18.60
CA ALA A 471 4.24 -20.76 18.22
C ALA A 471 2.78 -20.32 18.52
N ASN A 472 2.61 -19.32 19.38
CA ASN A 472 1.34 -18.62 19.63
C ASN A 472 1.49 -17.15 19.20
N GLY A 473 1.84 -16.94 17.94
CA GLY A 473 2.06 -15.62 17.35
C GLY A 473 0.87 -14.71 17.64
N THR A 474 1.15 -13.50 18.11
CA THR A 474 0.13 -12.54 18.52
C THR A 474 0.37 -11.23 17.81
N VAL A 475 -0.65 -10.69 17.16
CA VAL A 475 -0.66 -9.31 16.67
C VAL A 475 -1.11 -8.39 17.80
N TYR A 476 -0.31 -7.38 18.08
CA TYR A 476 -0.62 -6.32 19.04
C TYR A 476 -0.93 -5.02 18.34
N ALA A 477 -1.89 -4.28 18.86
CA ALA A 477 -2.08 -2.87 18.59
C ALA A 477 -1.90 -2.07 19.88
N LEU A 478 -0.94 -1.18 19.87
CA LEU A 478 -0.68 -0.26 20.98
C LEU A 478 -1.04 1.16 20.58
N ASN A 479 -1.43 1.98 21.53
CA ASN A 479 -1.46 3.42 21.33
C ASN A 479 -0.04 3.92 21.07
N ALA A 480 0.23 4.50 19.91
CA ALA A 480 1.58 4.89 19.47
C ALA A 480 2.23 5.95 20.37
N THR A 481 1.43 6.80 21.04
CA THR A 481 1.94 7.85 21.93
C THR A 481 2.31 7.30 23.30
N THR A 482 1.50 6.37 23.86
CA THR A 482 1.64 5.94 25.26
C THR A 482 2.22 4.54 25.44
N GLY A 483 2.30 3.74 24.38
CA GLY A 483 2.72 2.33 24.43
C GLY A 483 1.71 1.39 25.12
N ARG A 484 0.50 1.88 25.46
CA ARG A 484 -0.53 1.03 26.08
C ARG A 484 -1.20 0.15 25.06
N SER A 485 -1.41 -1.13 25.39
CA SER A 485 -2.14 -2.08 24.56
C SER A 485 -3.61 -1.64 24.42
N VAL A 486 -4.09 -1.65 23.17
CA VAL A 486 -5.48 -1.34 22.79
C VAL A 486 -6.23 -2.64 22.54
N TRP A 487 -5.67 -3.48 21.64
CA TRP A 487 -6.21 -4.81 21.34
C TRP A 487 -5.08 -5.78 20.93
N ARG A 488 -5.43 -7.05 20.87
CA ARG A 488 -4.57 -8.11 20.35
C ARG A 488 -5.39 -9.10 19.54
N PHE A 489 -4.74 -9.78 18.60
CA PHE A 489 -5.31 -10.84 17.78
C PHE A 489 -4.36 -12.03 17.75
N GLU A 490 -4.91 -13.23 17.89
CA GLU A 490 -4.19 -14.50 17.79
C GLU A 490 -4.79 -15.31 16.63
N PRO A 491 -3.99 -15.75 15.64
CA PRO A 491 -4.44 -16.62 14.56
C PRO A 491 -5.03 -17.93 15.05
N SER A 492 -5.92 -18.52 14.28
CA SER A 492 -6.45 -19.84 14.58
C SER A 492 -6.38 -20.72 13.31
N PRO A 493 -5.64 -21.85 13.32
CA PRO A 493 -4.82 -22.35 14.44
C PRO A 493 -3.65 -21.42 14.77
N PRO A 494 -3.14 -21.45 16.03
CA PRO A 494 -1.97 -20.66 16.42
C PRO A 494 -0.73 -21.10 15.64
N GLU A 495 0.09 -20.13 15.22
CA GLU A 495 1.36 -20.36 14.53
C GLU A 495 2.23 -19.10 14.61
N TYR A 496 3.47 -19.18 14.17
CA TYR A 496 4.39 -18.05 14.02
C TYR A 496 3.82 -16.97 13.07
N ILE A 497 4.24 -15.72 13.28
CA ILE A 497 3.92 -14.62 12.39
C ILE A 497 5.21 -13.88 12.04
N LEU A 498 5.76 -14.16 10.87
CA LEU A 498 6.96 -13.50 10.33
C LEU A 498 6.59 -12.32 9.42
N GLY A 499 5.54 -12.45 8.63
CA GLY A 499 5.05 -11.37 7.79
C GLY A 499 4.49 -10.21 8.62
N SER A 500 4.69 -8.99 8.15
CA SER A 500 4.26 -7.80 8.91
C SER A 500 2.77 -7.52 8.70
N PRO A 501 2.03 -7.13 9.74
CA PRO A 501 0.65 -6.66 9.59
C PRO A 501 0.63 -5.36 8.77
N VAL A 502 -0.35 -5.25 7.86
CA VAL A 502 -0.56 -4.10 6.98
C VAL A 502 -1.92 -3.50 7.23
N VAL A 503 -2.01 -2.17 7.23
CA VAL A 503 -3.27 -1.44 7.40
C VAL A 503 -3.62 -0.75 6.10
N ALA A 504 -4.76 -1.12 5.51
CA ALA A 504 -5.31 -0.50 4.30
C ALA A 504 -6.84 -0.54 4.36
N ASP A 505 -7.49 0.47 3.82
CA ASP A 505 -8.94 0.53 3.63
C ASP A 505 -9.77 0.23 4.89
N GLY A 506 -9.30 0.68 6.05
CA GLY A 506 -9.96 0.44 7.34
C GLY A 506 -9.82 -0.97 7.90
N MET A 507 -8.96 -1.80 7.30
CA MET A 507 -8.71 -3.19 7.70
C MET A 507 -7.24 -3.41 8.05
N VAL A 508 -7.00 -4.42 8.88
CA VAL A 508 -5.66 -4.95 9.17
C VAL A 508 -5.50 -6.30 8.49
N PHE A 509 -4.52 -6.41 7.61
CA PHE A 509 -4.18 -7.65 6.93
C PHE A 509 -3.02 -8.33 7.63
N VAL A 510 -3.22 -9.57 8.06
CA VAL A 510 -2.26 -10.34 8.87
C VAL A 510 -1.91 -11.63 8.12
N PRO A 511 -0.67 -11.76 7.62
CA PRO A 511 -0.16 -13.03 7.13
C PRO A 511 0.26 -13.90 8.33
N SER A 512 0.07 -15.23 8.23
CA SER A 512 0.48 -16.17 9.29
C SER A 512 1.11 -17.41 8.70
N ASP A 513 2.08 -17.99 9.41
CA ASP A 513 2.78 -19.19 8.99
C ASP A 513 1.92 -20.47 9.05
N ASN A 514 0.69 -20.35 9.58
CA ASN A 514 -0.33 -21.40 9.44
C ASN A 514 -0.89 -21.51 8.00
N GLY A 515 -0.46 -20.64 7.08
CA GLY A 515 -0.92 -20.60 5.69
C GLY A 515 -2.14 -19.72 5.46
N HIS A 516 -2.65 -19.08 6.49
CA HIS A 516 -3.83 -18.22 6.41
C HIS A 516 -3.46 -16.74 6.27
N MET A 517 -4.22 -16.05 5.45
CA MET A 517 -4.27 -14.60 5.37
C MET A 517 -5.55 -14.12 6.04
N TYR A 518 -5.42 -13.28 7.08
CA TYR A 518 -6.55 -12.71 7.81
C TYR A 518 -6.78 -11.26 7.43
N ALA A 519 -8.04 -10.84 7.33
CA ALA A 519 -8.43 -9.44 7.32
C ALA A 519 -9.28 -9.14 8.56
N LEU A 520 -8.82 -8.19 9.35
CA LEU A 520 -9.50 -7.73 10.56
C LEU A 520 -10.13 -6.37 10.28
N ALA A 521 -11.41 -6.22 10.60
CA ALA A 521 -12.16 -4.99 10.42
C ALA A 521 -12.89 -4.61 11.70
N GLU A 522 -13.30 -3.36 11.82
CA GLU A 522 -14.12 -2.89 12.94
C GLU A 522 -15.39 -3.73 13.04
N LEU A 523 -15.64 -4.28 14.22
CA LEU A 523 -16.92 -4.94 14.49
C LEU A 523 -18.03 -3.90 14.61
N PRO A 524 -19.24 -4.19 14.08
CA PRO A 524 -20.40 -3.33 14.34
C PRO A 524 -20.55 -3.10 15.84
N SER A 525 -20.69 -1.86 16.25
CA SER A 525 -20.97 -1.58 17.64
C SER A 525 -22.27 -2.27 18.04
N THR A 526 -22.23 -3.14 19.06
CA THR A 526 -23.42 -3.80 19.61
C THR A 526 -24.28 -2.86 20.46
N GLY A 527 -23.95 -1.58 20.44
CA GLY A 527 -24.71 -0.53 21.10
C GLY A 527 -26.09 -0.34 20.45
N PRO A 528 -27.09 0.13 21.20
CA PRO A 528 -28.36 0.55 20.59
C PRO A 528 -28.05 1.61 19.52
N PRO A 529 -28.80 1.60 18.40
CA PRO A 529 -28.61 2.61 17.37
C PRO A 529 -28.63 4.00 18.00
N PRO A 530 -27.79 4.94 17.55
CA PRO A 530 -27.77 6.27 18.10
C PRO A 530 -29.20 6.81 18.09
N LEU A 531 -29.67 7.25 19.25
CA LEU A 531 -30.97 7.89 19.35
C LEU A 531 -30.96 9.01 18.30
N LEU A 532 -31.99 9.02 17.45
CA LEU A 532 -32.21 10.07 16.45
C LEU A 532 -31.76 11.42 17.01
N GLN A 533 -30.85 12.08 16.33
CA GLN A 533 -30.31 13.37 16.79
C GLN A 533 -31.47 14.34 17.07
N PRO A 534 -31.39 15.19 18.09
CA PRO A 534 -32.45 16.15 18.42
C PRO A 534 -32.92 16.98 17.23
N SER A 535 -32.06 17.19 16.22
CA SER A 535 -32.39 17.86 14.97
C SER A 535 -33.50 17.19 14.15
N LEU A 536 -33.57 15.85 14.13
CA LEU A 536 -34.62 15.14 13.39
C LEU A 536 -35.94 15.15 14.12
N LEU A 537 -35.90 15.08 15.46
CA LEU A 537 -37.06 15.23 16.31
C LEU A 537 -37.64 16.67 16.21
N PHE A 538 -36.75 17.65 16.14
CA PHE A 538 -37.12 19.07 15.98
C PHE A 538 -37.80 19.29 14.62
N TYR A 539 -37.30 18.73 13.54
CA TYR A 539 -37.90 18.83 12.21
C TYR A 539 -39.27 18.15 12.12
N LEU A 540 -39.46 16.98 12.73
CA LEU A 540 -40.72 16.26 12.76
C LEU A 540 -41.79 17.01 13.60
N VAL A 541 -41.41 17.67 14.70
CA VAL A 541 -42.33 18.42 15.57
C VAL A 541 -42.67 19.80 14.97
N VAL A 542 -41.71 20.47 14.33
CA VAL A 542 -41.92 21.84 13.80
C VAL A 542 -42.60 21.84 12.44
N PHE A 543 -42.36 20.84 11.59
CA PHE A 543 -42.89 20.81 10.21
C PHE A 543 -43.97 19.75 9.97
N GLY A 544 -44.20 18.81 10.89
CA GLY A 544 -45.13 17.70 10.72
C GLY A 544 -46.58 17.97 11.08
N GLY A 545 -46.91 19.13 11.59
CA GLY A 545 -48.28 19.46 12.05
C GLY A 545 -48.83 18.47 13.09
N PRO A 546 -50.15 18.44 13.34
CA PRO A 546 -50.77 17.57 14.36
C PRO A 546 -50.55 16.10 14.16
N LEU A 547 -50.37 15.63 12.91
CA LEU A 547 -50.10 14.23 12.57
C LEU A 547 -48.64 13.82 12.92
N GLY A 548 -47.71 14.75 12.87
CA GLY A 548 -46.32 14.50 13.27
C GLY A 548 -46.17 14.29 14.77
N ILE A 549 -46.91 15.03 15.57
CA ILE A 549 -46.94 14.89 17.04
C ILE A 549 -47.52 13.53 17.45
N ILE A 550 -48.58 13.06 16.77
CA ILE A 550 -49.18 11.75 17.03
C ILE A 550 -48.18 10.60 16.71
N ALA A 551 -47.45 10.72 15.62
CA ALA A 551 -46.42 9.73 15.26
C ALA A 551 -45.25 9.69 16.28
N VAL A 552 -44.79 10.84 16.76
CA VAL A 552 -43.75 10.92 17.79
C VAL A 552 -44.22 10.34 19.11
N VAL A 553 -45.46 10.63 19.54
CA VAL A 553 -46.03 10.07 20.77
C VAL A 553 -46.18 8.54 20.64
N ALA A 554 -46.64 8.04 19.49
CA ALA A 554 -46.76 6.60 19.24
C ALA A 554 -45.40 5.87 19.29
N ILE A 555 -44.37 6.48 18.73
CA ILE A 555 -42.99 5.93 18.77
C ILE A 555 -42.45 5.94 20.21
N VAL A 556 -42.62 7.01 20.95
CA VAL A 556 -42.20 7.10 22.36
C VAL A 556 -42.90 6.05 23.22
N ILE A 557 -44.23 5.90 23.05
CA ILE A 557 -45.01 4.88 23.76
C ILE A 557 -44.50 3.46 23.37
N ALA A 558 -44.27 3.17 22.10
CA ALA A 558 -43.76 1.87 21.66
C ALA A 558 -42.38 1.53 22.26
N VAL A 559 -41.48 2.55 22.34
CA VAL A 559 -40.17 2.42 22.97
C VAL A 559 -40.30 2.18 24.48
N LEU A 560 -41.19 2.90 25.16
CA LEU A 560 -41.42 2.75 26.59
C LEU A 560 -42.07 1.40 26.94
N VAL A 561 -43.03 0.94 26.15
CA VAL A 561 -43.64 -0.41 26.30
C VAL A 561 -42.62 -1.50 26.07
N ARG A 562 -41.77 -1.39 25.04
CA ARG A 562 -40.67 -2.34 24.77
C ARG A 562 -39.60 -2.36 25.87
N ARG A 563 -39.33 -1.21 26.54
CA ARG A 563 -38.46 -1.14 27.73
C ARG A 563 -39.07 -1.80 28.95
N ARG A 564 -40.41 -1.72 29.12
CA ARG A 564 -41.12 -2.34 30.25
C ARG A 564 -41.22 -3.86 30.10
N SER A 565 -41.37 -4.40 28.87
CA SER A 565 -41.41 -5.84 28.58
C SER A 565 -40.05 -6.52 28.70
N ARG A 566 -38.94 -5.76 28.71
CA ARG A 566 -37.57 -6.30 28.94
C ARG A 566 -37.11 -6.24 30.40
N ARG A 567 -37.92 -5.67 31.31
CA ARG A 567 -37.74 -5.75 32.76
C ARG A 567 -38.86 -6.64 33.30
N GLY A 568 -38.79 -7.93 33.01
CA GLY A 568 -39.62 -8.96 33.62
C GLY A 568 -39.19 -9.15 35.09
N PRO A 569 -40.06 -9.82 35.91
CA PRO A 569 -40.00 -9.81 37.34
C PRO A 569 -38.71 -10.38 37.93
#